data_341f022d83b53260e7620a0ce18b8c43
#
_entry.id   341f022d83b53260e7620a0ce18b8c43
#
_cell.length_a   1.000
_cell.length_b   1.000
_cell.length_c   1.000
_cell.angle_alpha   90.00
_cell.angle_beta   90.00
_cell.angle_gamma   90.00
#
_symmetry.space_group_name_H-M   'P 1'
#
loop_
_entity.id
_entity.type
_entity.pdbx_description
1 polymer ?
#
loop_
_entity_poly.entity_id
_entity_poly.type
_entity_poly.pdbx_seq_one_letter_code
_entity_poly.pdbx_strand_id
1 'polypeptide(L)'
;MNYFDLIVILILFIAFYGGYRNGLIKSIFSTIGYIAGGVLGLAAAANYLSTWQSELQKVGLALLAILLGATLGEFLLGKIGSLFRKVLFVPPFKFIDSLLGAGLSVARAVFVLYLVSTLLVVSSWSMADEYIKPSKVYTYTESHLPSVMKEVRAEIDNLLQNVD
;
A
#
# COMPACT_ATOMS: atom_id res chain seq x y z
N MET A 1 -24.18 -4.85 -2.83
CA MET A 1 -22.92 -4.15 -2.48
C MET A 1 -22.75 -4.24 -0.99
N ASN A 2 -21.66 -4.79 -0.55
CA ASN A 2 -21.32 -4.90 0.88
C ASN A 2 -20.74 -3.56 1.39
N TYR A 3 -20.83 -3.31 2.69
CA TYR A 3 -20.16 -2.14 3.32
C TYR A 3 -18.68 -2.09 2.99
N PHE A 4 -18.04 -3.25 2.87
CA PHE A 4 -16.65 -3.37 2.45
C PHE A 4 -16.43 -2.83 1.02
N ASP A 5 -17.28 -3.18 0.06
CA ASP A 5 -17.19 -2.66 -1.32
C ASP A 5 -17.31 -1.13 -1.35
N LEU A 6 -18.19 -0.56 -0.51
CA LEU A 6 -18.37 0.90 -0.42
C LEU A 6 -17.11 1.59 0.09
N ILE A 7 -16.47 1.03 1.14
CA ILE A 7 -15.22 1.55 1.70
C ILE A 7 -14.11 1.46 0.67
N VAL A 8 -13.99 0.34 -0.04
CA VAL A 8 -12.97 0.17 -1.08
C VAL A 8 -13.16 1.18 -2.21
N ILE A 9 -14.39 1.36 -2.69
CA ILE A 9 -14.69 2.36 -3.74
C ILE A 9 -14.32 3.77 -3.27
N LEU A 10 -14.64 4.11 -2.02
CA LEU A 10 -14.27 5.41 -1.44
C LEU A 10 -12.75 5.60 -1.40
N ILE A 11 -12.01 4.59 -0.95
CA ILE A 11 -10.54 4.62 -0.92
C ILE A 11 -9.96 4.78 -2.33
N LEU A 12 -10.49 4.03 -3.30
CA LEU A 12 -10.05 4.13 -4.70
C LEU A 12 -10.35 5.51 -5.31
N PHE A 13 -11.50 6.10 -4.97
CA PHE A 13 -11.84 7.45 -5.40
C PHE A 13 -10.89 8.51 -4.82
N ILE A 14 -10.56 8.39 -3.53
CA ILE A 14 -9.57 9.26 -2.85
C ILE A 14 -8.18 9.08 -3.49
N ALA A 15 -7.78 7.84 -3.77
CA ALA A 15 -6.52 7.53 -4.43
C ALA A 15 -6.46 8.11 -5.85
N PHE A 16 -7.53 7.97 -6.62
CA PHE A 16 -7.66 8.56 -7.96
C PHE A 16 -7.51 10.09 -7.92
N TYR A 17 -8.30 10.76 -7.07
CA TYR A 17 -8.26 12.21 -6.93
C TYR A 17 -6.88 12.71 -6.47
N GLY A 18 -6.31 12.05 -5.47
CA GLY A 18 -4.96 12.35 -4.97
C GLY A 18 -3.90 12.17 -6.05
N GLY A 19 -3.94 11.06 -6.80
CA GLY A 19 -3.03 10.77 -7.89
C GLY A 19 -3.15 11.74 -9.05
N TYR A 20 -4.38 12.09 -9.44
CA TYR A 20 -4.64 13.10 -10.47
C TYR A 20 -4.06 14.47 -10.09
N ARG A 21 -4.24 14.88 -8.85
CA ARG A 21 -3.71 16.16 -8.33
C ARG A 21 -2.18 16.14 -8.22
N ASN A 22 -1.61 15.02 -7.83
CA ASN A 22 -0.18 14.87 -7.63
C ASN A 22 0.60 14.68 -8.94
N GLY A 23 0.00 14.01 -9.93
CA GLY A 23 0.64 13.64 -11.18
C GLY A 23 1.59 12.45 -11.06
N LEU A 24 2.01 11.91 -12.21
CA LEU A 24 2.86 10.72 -12.29
C LEU A 24 4.23 10.93 -11.62
N ILE A 25 4.89 12.03 -11.95
CA ILE A 25 6.25 12.30 -11.43
C ILE A 25 6.25 12.32 -9.91
N LYS A 26 5.37 13.13 -9.32
CA LYS A 26 5.29 13.18 -7.86
C LYS A 26 4.89 11.84 -7.26
N SER A 27 3.97 11.11 -7.91
CA SER A 27 3.51 9.79 -7.43
C SER A 27 4.64 8.75 -7.46
N ILE A 28 5.51 8.74 -8.48
CA ILE A 28 6.68 7.86 -8.53
C ILE A 28 7.65 8.19 -7.38
N PHE A 29 8.01 9.46 -7.22
CA PHE A 29 8.90 9.88 -6.13
C PHE A 29 8.31 9.55 -4.76
N SER A 30 7.02 9.79 -4.55
CA SER A 30 6.31 9.43 -3.31
C SER A 30 6.34 7.92 -3.07
N THR A 31 6.12 7.11 -4.09
CA THR A 31 6.13 5.64 -3.96
C THR A 31 7.53 5.12 -3.62
N ILE A 32 8.57 5.62 -4.29
CA ILE A 32 9.97 5.28 -3.97
C ILE A 32 10.27 5.71 -2.52
N GLY A 33 9.86 6.92 -2.14
CA GLY A 33 10.04 7.43 -0.78
C GLY A 33 9.35 6.57 0.27
N TYR A 34 8.12 6.14 -0.01
CA TYR A 34 7.35 5.27 0.85
C TYR A 34 8.06 3.93 1.09
N ILE A 35 8.51 3.27 0.02
CA ILE A 35 9.21 1.98 0.11
C ILE A 35 10.56 2.15 0.81
N ALA A 36 11.39 3.07 0.33
CA ALA A 36 12.71 3.31 0.92
C ALA A 36 12.62 3.74 2.39
N GLY A 37 11.68 4.65 2.70
CA GLY A 37 11.44 5.10 4.07
C GLY A 37 10.95 3.97 4.98
N GLY A 38 10.07 3.09 4.50
CA GLY A 38 9.61 1.94 5.26
C GLY A 38 10.75 0.95 5.58
N VAL A 39 11.60 0.66 4.59
CA VAL A 39 12.78 -0.19 4.78
C VAL A 39 13.78 0.44 5.76
N LEU A 40 14.06 1.73 5.61
CA LEU A 40 14.95 2.45 6.53
C LEU A 40 14.37 2.55 7.94
N GLY A 41 13.06 2.75 8.07
CA GLY A 41 12.36 2.74 9.35
C GLY A 41 12.50 1.40 10.06
N LEU A 42 12.27 0.29 9.34
CA LEU A 42 12.47 -1.04 9.89
C LEU A 42 13.93 -1.29 10.26
N ALA A 43 14.89 -0.92 9.40
CA ALA A 43 16.31 -1.07 9.68
C ALA A 43 16.75 -0.26 10.91
N ALA A 44 16.24 0.95 11.08
CA ALA A 44 16.50 1.75 12.27
C ALA A 44 15.92 1.11 13.55
N ALA A 45 14.74 0.50 13.46
CA ALA A 45 14.12 -0.18 14.59
C ALA A 45 14.80 -1.53 14.91
N ALA A 46 15.44 -2.20 13.96
CA ALA A 46 16.01 -3.55 14.12
C ALA A 46 16.95 -3.64 15.32
N ASN A 47 17.77 -2.63 15.55
CA ASN A 47 18.70 -2.56 16.69
C ASN A 47 17.97 -2.49 18.05
N TYR A 48 16.76 -1.95 18.09
CA TYR A 48 15.96 -1.83 19.31
C TYR A 48 15.06 -3.05 19.53
N LEU A 49 14.67 -3.76 18.46
CA LEU A 49 13.80 -4.92 18.54
C LEU A 49 14.43 -6.05 19.36
N SER A 50 15.76 -6.20 19.35
CA SER A 50 16.49 -7.21 20.12
C SER A 50 16.41 -7.00 21.64
N THR A 51 16.11 -5.78 22.10
CA THR A 51 16.04 -5.41 23.52
C THR A 51 14.69 -5.77 24.16
N TRP A 52 13.64 -6.00 23.34
CA TRP A 52 12.30 -6.26 23.81
C TRP A 52 12.04 -7.76 23.95
N GLN A 53 11.40 -8.16 25.06
CA GLN A 53 11.16 -9.58 25.37
C GLN A 53 9.84 -10.12 24.82
N SER A 54 8.85 -9.24 24.57
CA SER A 54 7.52 -9.63 24.08
C SER A 54 7.45 -9.59 22.56
N GLU A 55 7.05 -10.68 21.92
CA GLU A 55 6.88 -10.77 20.46
C GLU A 55 5.85 -9.74 19.94
N LEU A 56 4.74 -9.54 20.67
CA LEU A 56 3.71 -8.57 20.29
C LEU A 56 4.26 -7.13 20.28
N GLN A 57 5.13 -6.79 21.23
CA GLN A 57 5.76 -5.47 21.29
C GLN A 57 6.77 -5.28 20.14
N LYS A 58 7.53 -6.32 19.78
CA LYS A 58 8.44 -6.29 18.63
C LYS A 58 7.69 -6.02 17.34
N VAL A 59 6.60 -6.76 17.11
CA VAL A 59 5.75 -6.56 15.92
C VAL A 59 5.14 -5.16 15.90
N GLY A 60 4.62 -4.69 17.02
CA GLY A 60 4.06 -3.33 17.14
C GLY A 60 5.08 -2.24 16.85
N LEU A 61 6.31 -2.37 17.42
CA LEU A 61 7.39 -1.41 17.16
C LEU A 61 7.86 -1.45 15.70
N ALA A 62 7.99 -2.64 15.12
CA ALA A 62 8.36 -2.79 13.71
C ALA A 62 7.32 -2.13 12.79
N LEU A 63 6.03 -2.37 13.02
CA LEU A 63 4.95 -1.74 12.26
C LEU A 63 4.96 -0.22 12.40
N LEU A 64 5.13 0.31 13.61
CA LEU A 64 5.24 1.75 13.85
C LEU A 64 6.46 2.34 13.11
N ALA A 65 7.60 1.69 13.18
CA ALA A 65 8.82 2.16 12.53
C ALA A 65 8.68 2.15 10.99
N ILE A 66 8.07 1.11 10.42
CA ILE A 66 7.78 1.03 8.99
C ILE A 66 6.83 2.16 8.59
N LEU A 67 5.74 2.36 9.31
CA LEU A 67 4.74 3.39 8.99
C LEU A 67 5.32 4.80 9.09
N LEU A 68 6.05 5.10 10.16
CA LEU A 68 6.68 6.40 10.34
C LEU A 68 7.78 6.64 9.29
N GLY A 69 8.62 5.64 9.04
CA GLY A 69 9.64 5.71 8.00
C GLY A 69 9.04 5.90 6.61
N ALA A 70 8.02 5.12 6.28
CA ALA A 70 7.34 5.20 4.99
C ALA A 70 6.68 6.57 4.78
N THR A 71 5.96 7.10 5.79
CA THR A 71 5.32 8.42 5.69
C THR A 71 6.33 9.56 5.59
N LEU A 72 7.43 9.51 6.32
CA LEU A 72 8.53 10.47 6.22
C LEU A 72 9.20 10.40 4.85
N GLY A 73 9.52 9.21 4.36
CA GLY A 73 10.11 8.99 3.04
C GLY A 73 9.20 9.49 1.92
N GLU A 74 7.91 9.16 1.98
CA GLU A 74 6.90 9.65 1.02
C GLU A 74 6.84 11.18 1.02
N PHE A 75 6.82 11.80 2.20
CA PHE A 75 6.76 13.25 2.32
C PHE A 75 8.00 13.93 1.74
N LEU A 76 9.20 13.45 2.05
CA LEU A 76 10.45 14.03 1.59
C LEU A 76 10.61 13.88 0.08
N LEU A 77 10.50 12.65 -0.45
CA LEU A 77 10.65 12.42 -1.88
C LEU A 77 9.47 12.98 -2.67
N GLY A 78 8.26 12.98 -2.11
CA GLY A 78 7.10 13.61 -2.73
C GLY A 78 7.25 15.11 -2.91
N LYS A 79 7.92 15.82 -1.98
CA LYS A 79 8.30 17.23 -2.15
C LYS A 79 9.28 17.41 -3.31
N ILE A 80 10.30 16.57 -3.39
CA ILE A 80 11.27 16.59 -4.50
C ILE A 80 10.53 16.36 -5.83
N GLY A 81 9.68 15.34 -5.92
CA GLY A 81 8.86 15.06 -7.11
C GLY A 81 7.96 16.23 -7.50
N SER A 82 7.40 16.96 -6.53
CA SER A 82 6.58 18.14 -6.79
C SER A 82 7.37 19.32 -7.37
N LEU A 83 8.64 19.49 -6.98
CA LEU A 83 9.54 20.49 -7.55
C LEU A 83 9.87 20.13 -9.00
N PHE A 84 10.22 18.89 -9.28
CA PHE A 84 10.45 18.42 -10.65
C PHE A 84 9.23 18.62 -11.55
N ARG A 85 8.03 18.32 -11.05
CA ARG A 85 6.79 18.54 -11.78
C ARG A 85 6.58 20.00 -12.15
N LYS A 86 6.91 20.96 -11.26
CA LYS A 86 6.76 22.39 -11.54
C LYS A 86 7.71 22.90 -12.61
N VAL A 87 8.92 22.34 -12.67
CA VAL A 87 9.98 22.78 -13.60
C VAL A 87 9.82 22.14 -14.98
N LEU A 88 9.40 20.88 -15.05
CA LEU A 88 9.43 20.09 -16.29
C LEU A 88 8.15 20.17 -17.13
N PHE A 89 7.02 20.61 -16.56
CA PHE A 89 5.74 20.51 -17.27
C PHE A 89 5.07 21.84 -17.61
N VAL A 90 5.13 22.10 -18.93
CA VAL A 90 4.31 23.11 -19.60
C VAL A 90 2.99 22.43 -20.04
N PRO A 91 1.82 23.10 -20.04
CA PRO A 91 0.61 22.60 -20.69
C PRO A 91 0.89 22.28 -22.16
N PRO A 92 0.52 21.11 -22.71
CA PRO A 92 -0.52 20.15 -22.36
C PRO A 92 -0.06 18.89 -21.60
N PHE A 93 1.22 18.68 -21.40
CA PHE A 93 1.80 17.47 -20.78
C PHE A 93 1.32 17.25 -19.34
N LYS A 94 0.91 18.32 -18.66
CA LYS A 94 0.37 18.27 -17.29
C LYS A 94 -0.88 17.41 -17.17
N PHE A 95 -1.73 17.37 -18.20
CA PHE A 95 -2.94 16.53 -18.18
C PHE A 95 -2.60 15.04 -18.24
N ILE A 96 -1.68 14.68 -19.14
CA ILE A 96 -1.21 13.30 -19.28
C ILE A 96 -0.53 12.84 -17.99
N ASP A 97 0.36 13.66 -17.41
CA ASP A 97 1.01 13.41 -16.13
C ASP A 97 -0.02 13.20 -15.01
N SER A 98 -1.06 14.00 -14.95
CA SER A 98 -2.12 13.86 -13.95
C SER A 98 -2.93 12.58 -14.12
N LEU A 99 -3.26 12.20 -15.36
CA LEU A 99 -4.02 10.98 -15.63
C LEU A 99 -3.20 9.73 -15.32
N LEU A 100 -1.93 9.72 -15.71
CA LEU A 100 -1.01 8.63 -15.38
C LEU A 100 -0.75 8.55 -13.87
N GLY A 101 -0.66 9.69 -13.19
CA GLY A 101 -0.56 9.76 -11.74
C GLY A 101 -1.79 9.18 -11.03
N ALA A 102 -2.98 9.44 -11.55
CA ALA A 102 -4.21 8.83 -11.05
C ALA A 102 -4.18 7.30 -11.21
N GLY A 103 -3.80 6.80 -12.40
CA GLY A 103 -3.67 5.38 -12.67
C GLY A 103 -2.69 4.68 -11.73
N LEU A 104 -1.50 5.25 -11.54
CA LEU A 104 -0.49 4.70 -10.63
C LEU A 104 -0.98 4.68 -9.17
N SER A 105 -1.65 5.75 -8.73
CA SER A 105 -2.17 5.82 -7.35
C SER A 105 -3.29 4.82 -7.10
N VAL A 106 -4.18 4.60 -8.08
CA VAL A 106 -5.22 3.57 -8.02
C VAL A 106 -4.59 2.18 -8.01
N ALA A 107 -3.62 1.89 -8.88
CA ALA A 107 -2.94 0.61 -8.92
C ALA A 107 -2.27 0.29 -7.57
N ARG A 108 -1.57 1.27 -6.97
CA ARG A 108 -0.98 1.15 -5.63
C ARG A 108 -2.07 0.89 -4.56
N ALA A 109 -3.18 1.61 -4.60
CA ALA A 109 -4.25 1.44 -3.63
C ALA A 109 -4.90 0.04 -3.74
N VAL A 110 -5.15 -0.44 -4.95
CA VAL A 110 -5.65 -1.81 -5.20
C VAL A 110 -4.68 -2.84 -4.64
N PHE A 111 -3.38 -2.68 -4.90
CA PHE A 111 -2.36 -3.59 -4.39
C PHE A 111 -2.35 -3.66 -2.86
N VAL A 112 -2.32 -2.49 -2.20
CA VAL A 112 -2.33 -2.42 -0.72
C VAL A 112 -3.62 -3.00 -0.14
N LEU A 113 -4.78 -2.64 -0.71
CA LEU A 113 -6.07 -3.18 -0.27
C LEU A 113 -6.14 -4.69 -0.44
N TYR A 114 -5.60 -5.23 -1.52
CA TYR A 114 -5.54 -6.67 -1.74
C TYR A 114 -4.66 -7.36 -0.70
N LEU A 115 -3.45 -6.84 -0.43
CA LEU A 115 -2.55 -7.40 0.59
C LEU A 115 -3.22 -7.38 1.98
N VAL A 116 -3.82 -6.25 2.36
CA VAL A 116 -4.52 -6.12 3.65
C VAL A 116 -5.70 -7.10 3.72
N SER A 117 -6.50 -7.19 2.66
CA SER A 117 -7.64 -8.12 2.61
C SER A 117 -7.19 -9.58 2.72
N THR A 118 -6.11 -9.95 2.02
CA THR A 118 -5.53 -11.29 2.09
C THR A 118 -5.04 -11.63 3.50
N LEU A 119 -4.30 -10.73 4.13
CA LEU A 119 -3.83 -10.90 5.50
C LEU A 119 -5.00 -11.07 6.49
N LEU A 120 -6.07 -10.29 6.34
CA LEU A 120 -7.25 -10.40 7.19
C LEU A 120 -8.00 -11.73 6.99
N VAL A 121 -8.11 -12.19 5.73
CA VAL A 121 -8.76 -13.47 5.39
C VAL A 121 -7.97 -14.65 5.93
N VAL A 122 -6.64 -14.61 5.83
CA VAL A 122 -5.76 -15.71 6.30
C VAL A 122 -5.64 -15.71 7.82
N SER A 123 -5.73 -14.55 8.48
CA SER A 123 -5.70 -14.41 9.94
C SER A 123 -6.91 -15.02 10.68
N SER A 124 -7.80 -15.74 9.98
CA SER A 124 -9.00 -16.39 10.56
C SER A 124 -9.89 -15.44 11.38
N TRP A 125 -9.86 -14.15 11.08
CA TRP A 125 -10.70 -13.18 11.77
C TRP A 125 -12.15 -13.35 11.28
N SER A 126 -13.08 -13.64 12.17
CA SER A 126 -14.49 -13.94 11.85
C SER A 126 -15.17 -12.88 10.97
N MET A 127 -14.81 -11.61 11.13
CA MET A 127 -15.31 -10.51 10.30
C MET A 127 -14.84 -10.59 8.84
N ALA A 128 -13.65 -11.18 8.57
CA ALA A 128 -13.14 -11.29 7.21
C ALA A 128 -13.98 -12.26 6.36
N ASP A 129 -14.46 -13.33 6.95
CA ASP A 129 -15.32 -14.31 6.27
C ASP A 129 -16.69 -13.73 5.95
N GLU A 130 -17.22 -12.87 6.79
CA GLU A 130 -18.54 -12.27 6.63
C GLU A 130 -18.56 -11.12 5.61
N TYR A 131 -17.54 -10.25 5.61
CA TYR A 131 -17.56 -9.01 4.82
C TYR A 131 -16.60 -8.99 3.64
N ILE A 132 -15.45 -9.68 3.70
CA ILE A 132 -14.41 -9.64 2.66
C ILE A 132 -14.64 -10.71 1.61
N LYS A 133 -14.83 -11.98 2.02
CA LYS A 133 -15.01 -13.08 1.07
C LYS A 133 -16.19 -12.90 0.10
N PRO A 134 -17.38 -12.40 0.51
CA PRO A 134 -18.49 -12.14 -0.39
C PRO A 134 -18.36 -10.83 -1.18
N SER A 135 -17.28 -10.07 -1.03
CA SER A 135 -17.06 -8.81 -1.74
C SER A 135 -16.81 -9.05 -3.23
N LYS A 136 -17.58 -8.36 -4.07
CA LYS A 136 -17.39 -8.41 -5.53
C LYS A 136 -16.04 -7.85 -5.96
N VAL A 137 -15.56 -6.83 -5.26
CA VAL A 137 -14.25 -6.20 -5.54
C VAL A 137 -13.13 -7.17 -5.20
N TYR A 138 -13.21 -7.86 -4.06
CA TYR A 138 -12.21 -8.86 -3.68
C TYR A 138 -12.18 -10.01 -4.69
N THR A 139 -13.32 -10.61 -5.02
CA THR A 139 -13.44 -11.72 -5.97
C THR A 139 -12.95 -11.33 -7.37
N TYR A 140 -13.30 -10.11 -7.83
CA TYR A 140 -12.83 -9.61 -9.12
C TYR A 140 -11.32 -9.41 -9.15
N THR A 141 -10.76 -8.83 -8.10
CA THR A 141 -9.30 -8.63 -7.97
C THR A 141 -8.58 -9.98 -7.92
N GLU A 142 -9.06 -10.94 -7.15
CA GLU A 142 -8.49 -12.27 -7.05
C GLU A 142 -8.47 -13.02 -8.39
N SER A 143 -9.54 -12.90 -9.20
CA SER A 143 -9.64 -13.55 -10.50
C SER A 143 -8.73 -12.95 -11.58
N HIS A 144 -8.38 -11.67 -11.46
CA HIS A 144 -7.60 -10.92 -12.46
C HIS A 144 -6.17 -10.56 -11.98
N LEU A 145 -5.73 -11.21 -10.89
CA LEU A 145 -4.40 -10.95 -10.33
C LEU A 145 -3.27 -11.34 -11.26
N PRO A 146 -2.24 -10.48 -11.40
CA PRO A 146 -0.96 -10.86 -11.99
C PRO A 146 -0.34 -12.05 -11.25
N SER A 147 0.41 -12.90 -11.98
CA SER A 147 1.07 -14.10 -11.43
C SER A 147 1.89 -13.82 -10.16
N VAL A 148 2.58 -12.67 -10.13
CA VAL A 148 3.37 -12.22 -8.96
C VAL A 148 2.54 -12.11 -7.68
N MET A 149 1.30 -11.65 -7.77
CA MET A 149 0.45 -11.54 -6.58
C MET A 149 -0.03 -12.90 -6.08
N LYS A 150 -0.20 -13.86 -6.99
CA LYS A 150 -0.52 -15.26 -6.61
C LYS A 150 0.65 -15.91 -5.87
N GLU A 151 1.88 -15.64 -6.30
CA GLU A 151 3.10 -16.11 -5.61
C GLU A 151 3.23 -15.50 -4.22
N VAL A 152 3.02 -14.18 -4.08
CA VAL A 152 3.04 -13.50 -2.77
C VAL A 152 1.99 -14.09 -1.82
N ARG A 153 0.78 -14.40 -2.31
CA ARG A 153 -0.25 -15.05 -1.51
C ARG A 153 0.17 -16.45 -1.08
N ALA A 154 0.69 -17.26 -1.99
CA ALA A 154 1.16 -18.60 -1.67
C ALA A 154 2.28 -18.60 -0.62
N GLU A 155 3.18 -17.62 -0.68
CA GLU A 155 4.23 -17.46 0.31
C GLU A 155 3.67 -17.03 1.68
N ILE A 156 2.69 -16.13 1.73
CA ILE A 156 2.00 -15.75 2.97
C ILE A 156 1.30 -16.98 3.58
N ASP A 157 0.57 -17.76 2.78
CA ASP A 157 -0.13 -18.96 3.23
C ASP A 157 0.86 -20.00 3.80
N ASN A 158 2.02 -20.19 3.14
CA ASN A 158 3.09 -21.07 3.63
C ASN A 158 3.69 -20.60 4.96
N LEU A 159 3.96 -19.31 5.09
CA LEU A 159 4.53 -18.74 6.30
C LEU A 159 3.58 -18.89 7.49
N LEU A 160 2.28 -18.74 7.27
CA LEU A 160 1.28 -18.84 8.34
C LEU A 160 0.97 -20.29 8.74
N GLN A 161 1.04 -21.24 7.81
CA GLN A 161 0.88 -22.68 8.11
C GLN A 161 2.09 -23.26 8.87
N ASN A 162 3.24 -22.64 8.82
CA ASN A 162 4.45 -23.07 9.53
C ASN A 162 4.58 -22.47 10.95
N VAL A 163 3.60 -21.68 11.40
CA VAL A 163 3.57 -21.02 12.72
C VAL A 163 2.68 -21.79 13.73
N ASP A 164 1.91 -22.79 13.28
CA ASP A 164 1.18 -23.74 14.12
C ASP A 164 2.03 -25.00 14.38
#